data_a3769a6694740dedeafb283247b1161b
#
_entry.id   a3769a6694740dedeafb283247b1161b
#
_cell.length_a   1.000
_cell.length_b   1.000
_cell.length_c   1.000
_cell.angle_alpha   90.00
_cell.angle_beta   90.00
_cell.angle_gamma   90.00
#
_symmetry.space_group_name_H-M   'P 1'
#
loop_
_entity.id
_entity.type
_entity.pdbx_description
1 polymer ?
#
loop_
_entity_poly.entity_id
_entity_poly.type
_entity_poly.pdbx_seq_one_letter_code
_entity_poly.pdbx_strand_id
1 'polypeptide(L)'
;MSEIVLPSISEFIAQVSPLNSLPVSAQKTIASHLRIRYLAAGETLPFDASEEERWLYVVRTGALEQRWRDGVLRARLGPEDLFGFTFLEGVPGNPEDCYNVTALQNTLLYQIPHSLLKNLLNTWPEYATHFSINAHERLGSAMNVVWSNDEKGLFVRKVADVASDVISVVQSETTIQQTAWQMRGIDRCSTAVVMEDDQIVGIITDRDMSLRVVAQGVDTRRPVKEVMTPSPVTIGPNELIMQAVALMMQHGIRGLPVVNQNRPVGLLTTSHLVQHHRVQAIFLIEKINHCNTVEELSALAVERQAVFEALVEGNLHSESTHLVMTMIMDACTRKLINLAIQHLGTPPCEYAWLVAGSHARNEVHMMSDQDSALVLADTATESDIIWFMHMAMYVSNGLDMCGYPLCTGNYMAVSRRWCQPAHVWQEYFKKWVRNPEYSQLLNATVFLETRALAGNAALCETVQQTLLDSIARCPGFLRALTRDAVQTSPPLGIFNNLVLEKSGTDTKTLNIKRYALTLIIDLARIYALAAGCSETRTEARFIAARDKGLLSADSCTNIIDTFHFLTRQRLLHQCQQIRQGQPADNQINPQDFGSFERKHLKDAFRIISGLQDAAKLRFVKE
;
A
#
# COMPACT_ATOMS: atom_id res chain seq x y z
N MET A 1 -15.50 35.31 32.57
CA MET A 1 -14.11 35.02 32.14
C MET A 1 -13.73 33.71 32.80
N SER A 2 -13.73 32.61 32.06
CA SER A 2 -13.25 31.33 32.56
C SER A 2 -11.73 31.43 32.67
N GLU A 3 -11.19 31.28 33.86
CA GLU A 3 -9.75 31.10 34.06
C GLU A 3 -9.28 29.90 33.22
N ILE A 4 -8.48 30.18 32.21
CA ILE A 4 -7.77 29.12 31.47
C ILE A 4 -6.66 28.62 32.39
N VAL A 5 -6.93 27.57 33.15
CA VAL A 5 -5.91 26.85 33.92
C VAL A 5 -4.96 26.21 32.93
N LEU A 6 -3.74 26.77 32.82
CA LEU A 6 -2.69 26.19 32.00
C LEU A 6 -2.33 24.80 32.59
N PRO A 7 -2.28 23.73 31.74
CA PRO A 7 -1.88 22.42 32.20
C PRO A 7 -0.50 22.45 32.87
N SER A 8 -0.29 21.60 33.87
CA SER A 8 1.01 21.44 34.52
C SER A 8 2.11 21.09 33.52
N ILE A 9 3.38 21.30 33.87
CA ILE A 9 4.52 20.95 32.99
C ILE A 9 4.44 19.49 32.59
N SER A 10 4.15 18.59 33.53
CA SER A 10 4.06 17.15 33.26
C SER A 10 2.90 16.80 32.32
N GLU A 11 1.75 17.41 32.49
CA GLU A 11 0.59 17.22 31.59
C GLU A 11 0.88 17.75 30.19
N PHE A 12 1.60 18.86 30.08
CA PHE A 12 1.99 19.40 28.79
C PHE A 12 3.01 18.50 28.08
N ILE A 13 4.06 18.04 28.77
CA ILE A 13 5.05 17.11 28.18
C ILE A 13 4.38 15.82 27.71
N ALA A 14 3.37 15.32 28.45
CA ALA A 14 2.60 14.13 28.07
C ALA A 14 1.70 14.36 26.82
N GLN A 15 1.51 15.60 26.39
CA GLN A 15 0.76 15.93 25.16
C GLN A 15 1.67 16.20 23.96
N VAL A 16 2.95 16.54 24.18
CA VAL A 16 3.88 16.95 23.14
C VAL A 16 4.56 15.75 22.48
N SER A 17 4.39 15.60 21.20
CA SER A 17 5.10 14.57 20.41
C SER A 17 6.52 15.05 20.05
N PRO A 18 7.50 14.14 20.09
CA PRO A 18 7.47 12.71 20.41
C PRO A 18 7.65 12.39 21.91
N LEU A 19 7.67 13.39 22.78
CA LEU A 19 7.88 13.19 24.23
C LEU A 19 6.79 12.35 24.89
N ASN A 20 5.57 12.44 24.36
CA ASN A 20 4.41 11.67 24.80
C ASN A 20 4.52 10.16 24.52
N SER A 21 5.37 9.75 23.59
CA SER A 21 5.63 8.33 23.31
C SER A 21 6.55 7.67 24.34
N LEU A 22 7.35 8.46 25.05
CA LEU A 22 8.26 7.97 26.07
C LEU A 22 7.49 7.40 27.29
N PRO A 23 8.08 6.44 28.02
CA PRO A 23 7.52 5.96 29.29
C PRO A 23 7.23 7.10 30.27
N VAL A 24 6.17 6.97 31.08
CA VAL A 24 5.75 7.99 32.05
C VAL A 24 6.89 8.40 33.01
N SER A 25 7.77 7.46 33.36
CA SER A 25 8.97 7.72 34.18
C SER A 25 9.95 8.68 33.47
N ALA A 26 10.16 8.48 32.18
CA ALA A 26 11.02 9.36 31.36
C ALA A 26 10.40 10.75 31.19
N GLN A 27 9.09 10.83 30.93
CA GLN A 27 8.37 12.11 30.85
C GLN A 27 8.46 12.92 32.15
N LYS A 28 8.31 12.26 33.32
CA LYS A 28 8.49 12.89 34.65
C LYS A 28 9.92 13.38 34.86
N THR A 29 10.90 12.60 34.41
CA THR A 29 12.32 12.99 34.50
C THR A 29 12.58 14.23 33.63
N ILE A 30 12.06 14.29 32.42
CA ILE A 30 12.14 15.46 31.54
C ILE A 30 11.49 16.67 32.22
N ALA A 31 10.26 16.53 32.72
CA ALA A 31 9.53 17.60 33.37
C ALA A 31 10.25 18.19 34.59
N SER A 32 11.04 17.39 35.31
CA SER A 32 11.78 17.82 36.51
C SER A 32 13.13 18.48 36.19
N HIS A 33 13.68 18.32 34.97
CA HIS A 33 14.99 18.82 34.58
C HIS A 33 14.97 19.89 33.47
N LEU A 34 13.80 20.18 32.89
CA LEU A 34 13.69 21.22 31.88
C LEU A 34 13.90 22.62 32.46
N ARG A 35 14.37 23.55 31.61
CA ARG A 35 14.45 24.97 31.92
C ARG A 35 13.39 25.74 31.15
N ILE A 36 12.93 26.84 31.70
CA ILE A 36 11.94 27.72 31.05
C ILE A 36 12.69 28.96 30.52
N ARG A 37 12.48 29.24 29.23
CA ARG A 37 13.00 30.47 28.60
C ARG A 37 11.89 31.28 28.00
N TYR A 38 11.93 32.58 28.28
CA TYR A 38 11.05 33.56 27.67
C TYR A 38 11.79 34.33 26.58
N LEU A 39 11.12 34.55 25.46
CA LEU A 39 11.57 35.41 24.36
C LEU A 39 10.51 36.48 24.13
N ALA A 40 10.95 37.73 24.12
CA ALA A 40 10.09 38.86 23.73
C ALA A 40 9.84 38.85 22.21
N ALA A 41 8.73 39.43 21.76
CA ALA A 41 8.46 39.58 20.34
C ALA A 41 9.61 40.36 19.65
N GLY A 42 10.13 39.76 18.54
CA GLY A 42 11.29 40.28 17.80
C GLY A 42 12.65 39.80 18.34
N GLU A 43 12.72 39.17 19.51
CA GLU A 43 13.97 38.63 20.04
C GLU A 43 14.40 37.41 19.22
N THR A 44 15.69 37.38 18.88
CA THR A 44 16.29 36.28 18.09
C THR A 44 17.18 35.41 18.99
N LEU A 45 16.93 34.12 18.94
CA LEU A 45 17.76 33.11 19.56
C LEU A 45 18.77 32.61 18.49
N PRO A 46 20.06 32.95 18.60
CA PRO A 46 21.07 32.37 17.72
C PRO A 46 21.16 30.87 18.01
N PHE A 47 21.18 30.09 16.96
CA PHE A 47 21.25 28.64 17.04
C PHE A 47 22.52 28.16 16.34
N ASP A 48 23.60 28.01 17.13
CA ASP A 48 24.92 27.61 16.64
C ASP A 48 25.29 26.22 17.14
N ALA A 49 25.80 25.39 16.23
CA ALA A 49 26.25 24.02 16.52
C ALA A 49 27.44 23.95 17.49
N SER A 50 28.10 25.08 17.76
CA SER A 50 29.30 25.17 18.61
C SER A 50 29.02 25.33 20.10
N GLU A 51 27.80 25.53 20.53
CA GLU A 51 27.48 25.70 21.97
C GLU A 51 27.80 24.43 22.76
N GLU A 52 28.50 24.59 23.89
CA GLU A 52 28.83 23.49 24.81
C GLU A 52 27.60 22.89 25.46
N GLU A 53 26.54 23.67 25.72
CA GLU A 53 25.22 23.22 26.19
C GLU A 53 24.21 23.21 25.05
N ARG A 54 23.79 22.02 24.62
CA ARG A 54 22.80 21.83 23.57
C ARG A 54 21.43 21.52 24.16
N TRP A 55 20.37 22.07 23.53
CA TRP A 55 19.01 22.00 24.03
C TRP A 55 18.04 21.53 22.94
N LEU A 56 17.11 20.68 23.32
CA LEU A 56 15.87 20.50 22.56
C LEU A 56 14.85 21.49 23.10
N TYR A 57 14.25 22.26 22.19
CA TYR A 57 13.29 23.30 22.54
C TYR A 57 11.87 22.85 22.24
N VAL A 58 10.93 23.17 23.13
CA VAL A 58 9.51 22.94 22.96
C VAL A 58 8.81 24.31 23.11
N VAL A 59 7.99 24.67 22.13
CA VAL A 59 7.21 25.91 22.20
C VAL A 59 6.01 25.68 23.13
N ARG A 60 5.99 26.36 24.28
CA ARG A 60 4.88 26.27 25.24
C ARG A 60 3.73 27.18 24.84
N THR A 61 4.04 28.43 24.54
CA THR A 61 3.10 29.44 24.03
C THR A 61 3.85 30.37 23.09
N GLY A 62 3.12 31.04 22.19
CA GLY A 62 3.72 31.98 21.27
C GLY A 62 3.95 31.43 19.87
N ALA A 63 4.71 32.17 19.07
CA ALA A 63 5.09 31.78 17.71
C ALA A 63 6.51 32.21 17.38
N LEU A 64 7.23 31.33 16.68
CA LEU A 64 8.62 31.53 16.26
C LEU A 64 8.73 31.41 14.75
N GLU A 65 9.74 32.07 14.20
CA GLU A 65 10.17 31.94 12.81
C GLU A 65 11.61 31.46 12.77
N GLN A 66 11.89 30.43 11.98
CA GLN A 66 13.23 29.93 11.71
C GLN A 66 13.68 30.39 10.32
N ARG A 67 14.87 30.98 10.22
CA ARG A 67 15.50 31.36 8.95
C ARG A 67 16.92 30.82 8.88
N TRP A 68 17.28 30.36 7.68
CA TRP A 68 18.68 30.04 7.37
C TRP A 68 19.55 31.30 7.46
N ARG A 69 20.87 31.12 7.49
CA ARG A 69 21.83 32.27 7.52
C ARG A 69 21.70 33.20 6.31
N ASP A 70 21.23 32.70 5.19
CA ASP A 70 20.95 33.46 3.97
C ASP A 70 19.61 34.22 4.01
N GLY A 71 18.88 34.14 5.12
CA GLY A 71 17.60 34.79 5.33
C GLY A 71 16.37 34.04 4.80
N VAL A 72 16.56 32.89 4.12
CA VAL A 72 15.46 32.07 3.60
C VAL A 72 14.66 31.46 4.76
N LEU A 73 13.33 31.53 4.68
CA LEU A 73 12.43 30.98 5.67
C LEU A 73 12.54 29.44 5.69
N ARG A 74 12.89 28.90 6.86
CA ARG A 74 12.98 27.46 7.10
C ARG A 74 11.68 26.88 7.64
N ALA A 75 11.14 27.49 8.72
CA ALA A 75 9.90 27.05 9.35
C ALA A 75 9.28 28.14 10.19
N ARG A 76 7.99 28.01 10.48
CA ARG A 76 7.28 28.70 11.55
C ARG A 76 6.76 27.70 12.55
N LEU A 77 6.97 27.99 13.82
CA LEU A 77 6.69 27.12 14.95
C LEU A 77 5.65 27.77 15.87
N GLY A 78 4.71 26.96 16.34
CA GLY A 78 3.70 27.35 17.30
C GLY A 78 3.71 26.44 18.54
N PRO A 79 2.74 26.58 19.46
CA PRO A 79 2.66 25.71 20.63
C PRO A 79 2.75 24.21 20.27
N GLU A 80 3.44 23.44 21.13
CA GLU A 80 3.73 22.01 20.98
C GLU A 80 4.78 21.67 19.90
N ASP A 81 5.22 22.61 19.06
CA ASP A 81 6.30 22.36 18.11
C ASP A 81 7.66 22.25 18.84
N LEU A 82 8.52 21.34 18.33
CA LEU A 82 9.87 21.11 18.81
C LEU A 82 10.90 21.53 17.76
N PHE A 83 12.04 22.01 18.24
CA PHE A 83 13.21 22.28 17.38
C PHE A 83 14.51 22.04 18.16
N GLY A 84 15.61 21.93 17.43
CA GLY A 84 16.91 21.60 18.03
C GLY A 84 17.28 20.12 17.89
N PHE A 85 16.58 19.38 17.04
CA PHE A 85 16.88 17.96 16.77
C PHE A 85 18.24 17.72 16.11
N THR A 86 18.75 18.70 15.36
CA THR A 86 20.03 18.63 14.64
C THR A 86 21.23 18.29 15.55
N PHE A 87 21.04 18.35 16.86
CA PHE A 87 22.11 18.08 17.84
C PHE A 87 22.06 16.66 18.43
N LEU A 88 21.04 15.86 18.14
CA LEU A 88 20.96 14.49 18.64
C LEU A 88 21.94 13.57 17.92
N GLU A 89 22.14 13.76 16.63
CA GLU A 89 22.96 12.90 15.74
C GLU A 89 24.15 13.63 15.13
N GLY A 90 24.23 14.96 15.25
CA GLY A 90 25.11 15.79 14.46
C GLY A 90 26.60 15.64 14.76
N VAL A 91 27.38 15.50 13.70
CA VAL A 91 28.81 15.83 13.68
C VAL A 91 28.92 17.34 13.92
N PRO A 92 29.64 17.81 14.93
CA PRO A 92 29.83 19.23 15.16
C PRO A 92 30.38 19.91 13.90
N GLY A 93 29.71 20.94 13.40
CA GLY A 93 30.25 21.82 12.37
C GLY A 93 29.67 21.68 10.96
N ASN A 94 28.56 21.02 10.74
CA ASN A 94 27.89 21.06 9.42
C ASN A 94 27.23 22.44 9.21
N PRO A 95 27.62 23.23 8.17
CA PRO A 95 27.06 24.55 7.89
C PRO A 95 25.53 24.55 7.65
N GLU A 96 24.97 23.40 7.26
CA GLU A 96 23.52 23.24 7.00
C GLU A 96 22.68 23.21 8.29
N ASP A 97 23.31 23.11 9.47
CA ASP A 97 22.63 23.03 10.75
C ASP A 97 22.45 24.39 11.45
N CYS A 98 22.94 25.48 10.86
CA CYS A 98 22.90 26.80 11.46
C CYS A 98 21.73 27.64 10.94
N TYR A 99 20.84 28.00 11.84
CA TYR A 99 19.69 28.88 11.56
C TYR A 99 19.40 29.80 12.73
N ASN A 100 18.70 30.90 12.47
CA ASN A 100 18.22 31.83 13.49
C ASN A 100 16.76 31.53 13.83
N VAL A 101 16.40 31.69 15.10
CA VAL A 101 15.04 31.55 15.59
C VAL A 101 14.58 32.88 16.15
N THR A 102 13.60 33.52 15.55
CA THR A 102 13.06 34.83 15.99
C THR A 102 11.64 34.68 16.51
N ALA A 103 11.35 35.24 17.66
CA ALA A 103 10.03 35.27 18.24
C ALA A 103 9.12 36.25 17.47
N LEU A 104 8.04 35.75 16.88
CA LEU A 104 7.03 36.60 16.20
C LEU A 104 6.09 37.28 17.18
N GLN A 105 5.95 36.69 18.35
CA GLN A 105 5.19 37.22 19.50
C GLN A 105 5.84 36.71 20.78
N ASN A 106 5.43 37.28 21.93
CA ASN A 106 5.94 36.83 23.23
C ASN A 106 5.82 35.30 23.36
N THR A 107 6.94 34.64 23.51
CA THR A 107 7.04 33.17 23.40
C THR A 107 7.67 32.56 24.66
N LEU A 108 7.05 31.53 25.20
CA LEU A 108 7.60 30.72 26.28
C LEU A 108 8.11 29.39 25.72
N LEU A 109 9.36 29.07 26.01
CA LEU A 109 10.02 27.84 25.59
C LEU A 109 10.36 26.96 26.78
N TYR A 110 10.20 25.67 26.61
CA TYR A 110 10.82 24.66 27.46
C TYR A 110 12.09 24.17 26.79
N GLN A 111 13.20 24.16 27.55
CA GLN A 111 14.51 23.71 27.11
C GLN A 111 14.82 22.38 27.81
N ILE A 112 15.01 21.33 27.05
CA ILE A 112 15.36 20.01 27.53
C ILE A 112 16.83 19.80 27.27
N PRO A 113 17.67 19.50 28.31
CA PRO A 113 19.09 19.24 28.10
C PRO A 113 19.30 18.07 27.15
N HIS A 114 20.14 18.25 26.15
CA HIS A 114 20.44 17.22 25.17
C HIS A 114 21.08 15.98 25.80
N SER A 115 21.96 16.16 26.79
CA SER A 115 22.57 15.09 27.58
C SER A 115 21.54 14.23 28.32
N LEU A 116 20.51 14.86 28.90
CA LEU A 116 19.42 14.16 29.55
C LEU A 116 18.65 13.30 28.54
N LEU A 117 18.27 13.89 27.41
CA LEU A 117 17.50 13.18 26.39
C LEU A 117 18.32 12.01 25.82
N LYS A 118 19.60 12.20 25.55
CA LYS A 118 20.50 11.14 25.08
C LYS A 118 20.59 9.99 26.08
N ASN A 119 20.68 10.27 27.38
CA ASN A 119 20.71 9.23 28.43
C ASN A 119 19.38 8.46 28.48
N LEU A 120 18.26 9.16 28.34
CA LEU A 120 16.94 8.51 28.30
C LEU A 120 16.80 7.62 27.06
N LEU A 121 17.23 8.09 25.88
CA LEU A 121 17.18 7.31 24.65
C LEU A 121 18.17 6.13 24.64
N ASN A 122 19.28 6.21 25.37
CA ASN A 122 20.17 5.06 25.58
C ASN A 122 19.51 4.00 26.49
N THR A 123 18.67 4.43 27.43
CA THR A 123 17.93 3.51 28.32
C THR A 123 16.74 2.86 27.59
N TRP A 124 16.15 3.55 26.64
CA TRP A 124 15.03 3.09 25.81
C TRP A 124 15.33 3.32 24.32
N PRO A 125 16.21 2.49 23.70
CA PRO A 125 16.67 2.69 22.30
C PRO A 125 15.55 2.65 21.25
N GLU A 126 14.45 1.94 21.54
CA GLU A 126 13.29 1.83 20.68
C GLU A 126 12.61 3.18 20.37
N TYR A 127 12.84 4.20 21.21
CA TYR A 127 12.29 5.54 21.00
C TYR A 127 13.27 6.50 20.30
N ALA A 128 14.51 6.11 20.06
CA ALA A 128 15.54 7.00 19.50
C ALA A 128 15.16 7.56 18.11
N THR A 129 14.56 6.73 17.26
CA THR A 129 14.13 7.11 15.90
C THR A 129 13.01 8.15 15.88
N HIS A 130 12.23 8.28 16.96
CA HIS A 130 11.21 9.35 17.08
C HIS A 130 11.83 10.76 17.17
N PHE A 131 13.08 10.83 17.55
CA PHE A 131 13.82 12.07 17.72
C PHE A 131 14.80 12.33 16.57
N SER A 132 14.77 11.53 15.49
CA SER A 132 15.63 11.71 14.32
C SER A 132 15.34 13.02 13.60
N ILE A 133 16.38 13.58 12.99
CA ILE A 133 16.33 14.76 12.13
C ILE A 133 15.50 14.47 10.87
N ASN A 134 15.65 13.25 10.33
CA ASN A 134 15.04 12.87 9.07
C ASN A 134 13.53 12.62 9.23
N ALA A 135 12.72 13.31 8.44
CA ALA A 135 11.26 13.10 8.40
C ALA A 135 10.90 11.62 8.09
N HIS A 136 11.70 10.97 7.26
CA HIS A 136 11.58 9.56 6.93
C HIS A 136 11.76 8.66 8.16
N GLU A 137 12.83 8.83 8.92
CA GLU A 137 13.09 8.01 10.12
C GLU A 137 12.00 8.21 11.17
N ARG A 138 11.46 9.44 11.30
CA ARG A 138 10.33 9.71 12.19
C ARG A 138 9.05 9.03 11.73
N LEU A 139 8.76 9.06 10.42
CA LEU A 139 7.58 8.37 9.85
C LEU A 139 7.73 6.85 9.96
N GLY A 140 8.92 6.32 9.63
CA GLY A 140 9.22 4.89 9.78
C GLY A 140 9.12 4.43 11.23
N SER A 141 9.60 5.24 12.19
CA SER A 141 9.51 4.96 13.62
C SER A 141 8.06 5.03 14.13
N ALA A 142 7.26 6.00 13.68
CA ALA A 142 5.84 6.06 14.00
C ALA A 142 5.09 4.80 13.55
N MET A 143 5.50 4.25 12.41
CA MET A 143 4.97 2.97 11.92
C MET A 143 5.47 1.79 12.78
N ASN A 144 6.74 1.79 13.20
CA ASN A 144 7.35 0.70 13.98
C ASN A 144 6.84 0.61 15.43
N VAL A 145 6.54 1.72 16.10
CA VAL A 145 5.97 1.70 17.48
C VAL A 145 4.61 1.01 17.54
N VAL A 146 3.86 1.11 16.47
CA VAL A 146 2.59 0.38 16.33
C VAL A 146 2.83 -1.13 16.14
N TRP A 147 4.05 -1.55 15.76
CA TRP A 147 4.42 -2.93 15.39
C TRP A 147 5.14 -3.70 16.50
N SER A 148 5.54 -3.05 17.59
CA SER A 148 6.34 -3.68 18.66
C SER A 148 5.55 -4.56 19.60
N ASN A 149 4.23 -4.66 19.48
CA ASN A 149 3.45 -5.60 20.26
C ASN A 149 3.38 -6.98 19.60
N ASP A 150 3.66 -8.00 20.36
CA ASP A 150 3.89 -9.44 20.10
C ASP A 150 2.89 -10.21 19.21
N GLU A 151 1.99 -9.54 18.50
CA GLU A 151 1.03 -10.17 17.58
C GLU A 151 1.25 -9.75 16.13
N LYS A 152 2.41 -10.07 15.57
CA LYS A 152 2.55 -10.06 14.08
C LYS A 152 1.57 -11.09 13.53
N GLY A 153 0.48 -10.63 12.92
CA GLY A 153 -0.48 -11.50 12.25
C GLY A 153 0.20 -12.40 11.23
N LEU A 154 -0.31 -13.62 11.00
CA LEU A 154 0.26 -14.63 10.10
C LEU A 154 0.72 -14.07 8.75
N PHE A 155 -0.03 -13.11 8.18
CA PHE A 155 0.24 -12.57 6.85
C PHE A 155 1.52 -11.72 6.73
N VAL A 156 2.04 -11.21 7.85
CA VAL A 156 3.29 -10.41 7.90
C VAL A 156 4.49 -11.29 8.22
N ARG A 157 4.27 -12.57 8.57
CA ARG A 157 5.34 -13.52 8.82
C ARG A 157 5.98 -13.94 7.48
N LYS A 158 7.26 -14.23 7.55
CA LYS A 158 7.96 -14.82 6.40
C LYS A 158 7.49 -16.25 6.18
N VAL A 159 7.55 -16.67 4.94
CA VAL A 159 7.27 -18.05 4.55
C VAL A 159 8.09 -19.05 5.37
N ALA A 160 9.38 -18.74 5.61
CA ALA A 160 10.27 -19.57 6.44
C ALA A 160 9.78 -19.77 7.88
N ASP A 161 8.99 -18.83 8.42
CA ASP A 161 8.49 -18.93 9.81
C ASP A 161 7.30 -19.91 9.97
N VAL A 162 6.71 -20.35 8.85
CA VAL A 162 5.43 -21.10 8.82
C VAL A 162 5.54 -22.38 7.98
N ALA A 163 6.37 -22.37 6.94
CA ALA A 163 6.58 -23.52 6.08
C ALA A 163 7.20 -24.68 6.86
N SER A 164 6.87 -25.89 6.46
CA SER A 164 7.55 -27.08 6.96
C SER A 164 8.92 -27.22 6.28
N ASP A 165 9.95 -27.52 7.08
CA ASP A 165 11.27 -27.86 6.57
C ASP A 165 11.30 -29.27 5.93
N VAL A 166 10.22 -30.05 6.15
CA VAL A 166 10.10 -31.40 5.60
C VAL A 166 9.50 -31.31 4.20
N ILE A 167 10.32 -31.63 3.21
CA ILE A 167 9.93 -31.69 1.80
C ILE A 167 10.52 -32.94 1.17
N SER A 168 9.72 -33.65 0.38
CA SER A 168 10.22 -34.80 -0.39
C SER A 168 10.83 -34.30 -1.71
N VAL A 169 12.02 -34.79 -2.01
CA VAL A 169 12.76 -34.45 -3.25
C VAL A 169 13.13 -35.73 -3.97
N VAL A 170 12.77 -35.84 -5.25
CA VAL A 170 13.04 -36.98 -6.09
C VAL A 170 13.63 -36.57 -7.45
N GLN A 171 14.34 -37.48 -8.14
CA GLN A 171 14.83 -37.23 -9.49
C GLN A 171 13.74 -37.52 -10.52
N SER A 172 13.80 -36.86 -11.68
CA SER A 172 12.82 -37.02 -12.78
C SER A 172 12.63 -38.47 -13.26
N GLU A 173 13.68 -39.25 -13.20
CA GLU A 173 13.70 -40.66 -13.60
C GLU A 173 13.29 -41.64 -12.47
N THR A 174 13.06 -41.15 -11.25
CA THR A 174 12.57 -42.00 -10.15
C THR A 174 11.20 -42.58 -10.51
N THR A 175 10.98 -43.85 -10.22
CA THR A 175 9.69 -44.48 -10.55
C THR A 175 8.56 -43.90 -9.71
N ILE A 176 7.36 -43.91 -10.25
CA ILE A 176 6.13 -43.45 -9.55
C ILE A 176 5.98 -44.17 -8.21
N GLN A 177 6.22 -45.48 -8.17
CA GLN A 177 6.13 -46.28 -6.96
C GLN A 177 7.15 -45.85 -5.91
N GLN A 178 8.41 -45.66 -6.31
CA GLN A 178 9.46 -45.16 -5.40
C GLN A 178 9.15 -43.77 -4.90
N THR A 179 8.67 -42.89 -5.77
CA THR A 179 8.24 -41.52 -5.40
C THR A 179 7.13 -41.55 -4.36
N ALA A 180 6.08 -42.35 -4.56
CA ALA A 180 4.98 -42.50 -3.63
C ALA A 180 5.44 -43.05 -2.27
N TRP A 181 6.37 -44.03 -2.28
CA TRP A 181 6.93 -44.61 -1.06
C TRP A 181 7.82 -43.59 -0.33
N GLN A 182 8.65 -42.83 -1.03
CA GLN A 182 9.47 -41.78 -0.43
C GLN A 182 8.61 -40.69 0.21
N MET A 183 7.60 -40.21 -0.52
CA MET A 183 6.67 -39.20 0.01
C MET A 183 6.01 -39.65 1.32
N ARG A 184 5.42 -40.83 1.36
CA ARG A 184 4.60 -41.29 2.50
C ARG A 184 5.30 -42.21 3.46
N GLY A 185 6.21 -43.03 2.97
CA GLY A 185 6.93 -43.98 3.78
C GLY A 185 8.13 -43.40 4.51
N ILE A 186 8.89 -42.52 3.87
CA ILE A 186 10.10 -41.89 4.44
C ILE A 186 9.82 -40.50 4.94
N ASP A 187 9.49 -39.57 4.04
CA ASP A 187 9.43 -38.13 4.34
C ASP A 187 8.11 -37.71 5.00
N ARG A 188 7.10 -38.56 4.95
CA ARG A 188 5.74 -38.30 5.46
C ARG A 188 5.09 -37.04 4.88
N CYS A 189 5.45 -36.68 3.66
CA CYS A 189 4.95 -35.54 2.91
C CYS A 189 3.80 -35.93 1.98
N SER A 190 2.90 -34.97 1.73
CA SER A 190 1.85 -35.09 0.71
C SER A 190 2.29 -34.66 -0.69
N THR A 191 3.51 -34.16 -0.82
CA THR A 191 4.02 -33.52 -2.03
C THR A 191 5.50 -33.84 -2.19
N ALA A 192 5.94 -34.16 -3.44
CA ALA A 192 7.35 -34.25 -3.78
C ALA A 192 7.71 -33.24 -4.87
N VAL A 193 8.87 -32.60 -4.72
CA VAL A 193 9.51 -31.78 -5.75
C VAL A 193 10.37 -32.67 -6.62
N VAL A 194 10.23 -32.56 -7.93
CA VAL A 194 10.98 -33.33 -8.93
C VAL A 194 12.12 -32.49 -9.46
N MET A 195 13.33 -33.01 -9.34
CA MET A 195 14.58 -32.39 -9.78
C MET A 195 15.15 -33.05 -11.01
N GLU A 196 15.83 -32.29 -11.85
CA GLU A 196 16.66 -32.74 -12.95
C GLU A 196 17.83 -31.76 -13.12
N ASP A 197 19.05 -32.25 -13.17
CA ASP A 197 20.29 -31.44 -13.30
C ASP A 197 20.33 -30.26 -12.29
N ASP A 198 20.04 -30.51 -11.02
CA ASP A 198 19.94 -29.52 -9.93
C ASP A 198 18.90 -28.41 -10.14
N GLN A 199 17.97 -28.59 -11.07
CA GLN A 199 16.85 -27.70 -11.34
C GLN A 199 15.53 -28.34 -10.92
N ILE A 200 14.60 -27.50 -10.43
CA ILE A 200 13.24 -27.94 -10.15
C ILE A 200 12.47 -27.98 -11.47
N VAL A 201 12.10 -29.19 -11.89
CA VAL A 201 11.39 -29.41 -13.16
C VAL A 201 9.93 -29.76 -12.97
N GLY A 202 9.52 -30.20 -11.77
CA GLY A 202 8.15 -30.60 -11.54
C GLY A 202 7.77 -30.72 -10.07
N ILE A 203 6.50 -30.98 -9.85
CA ILE A 203 5.88 -31.28 -8.55
C ILE A 203 4.84 -32.39 -8.73
N ILE A 204 4.71 -33.26 -7.74
CA ILE A 204 3.66 -34.26 -7.69
C ILE A 204 3.06 -34.36 -6.29
N THR A 205 1.74 -34.54 -6.21
CA THR A 205 1.01 -34.60 -4.95
C THR A 205 0.27 -35.94 -4.81
N ASP A 206 -0.20 -36.26 -3.60
CA ASP A 206 -1.09 -37.40 -3.36
C ASP A 206 -2.32 -37.40 -4.26
N ARG A 207 -2.87 -36.20 -4.52
CA ARG A 207 -4.01 -36.04 -5.41
C ARG A 207 -3.67 -36.40 -6.85
N ASP A 208 -2.48 -36.02 -7.31
CA ASP A 208 -2.00 -36.39 -8.65
C ASP A 208 -1.78 -37.89 -8.74
N MET A 209 -1.22 -38.50 -7.70
CA MET A 209 -1.08 -39.97 -7.61
C MET A 209 -2.44 -40.67 -7.75
N SER A 210 -3.45 -40.17 -7.05
CA SER A 210 -4.81 -40.73 -7.12
C SER A 210 -5.44 -40.54 -8.51
N LEU A 211 -5.37 -39.30 -9.06
CA LEU A 211 -6.10 -38.95 -10.30
C LEU A 211 -5.35 -39.35 -11.58
N ARG A 212 -4.02 -39.22 -11.62
CA ARG A 212 -3.22 -39.42 -12.83
C ARG A 212 -2.62 -40.82 -12.91
N VAL A 213 -2.41 -41.48 -11.75
CA VAL A 213 -1.82 -42.82 -11.71
C VAL A 213 -2.90 -43.85 -11.45
N VAL A 214 -3.55 -43.83 -10.28
CA VAL A 214 -4.49 -44.88 -9.86
C VAL A 214 -5.73 -44.89 -10.75
N ALA A 215 -6.39 -43.73 -10.93
CA ALA A 215 -7.64 -43.64 -11.71
C ALA A 215 -7.42 -43.93 -13.21
N GLN A 216 -6.20 -43.74 -13.75
CA GLN A 216 -5.87 -43.98 -15.14
C GLN A 216 -5.15 -45.31 -15.38
N GLY A 217 -4.87 -46.08 -14.31
CA GLY A 217 -4.20 -47.39 -14.41
C GLY A 217 -2.78 -47.30 -14.95
N VAL A 218 -2.04 -46.21 -14.65
CA VAL A 218 -0.66 -46.03 -15.13
C VAL A 218 0.27 -46.98 -14.40
N ASP A 219 1.19 -47.63 -15.15
CA ASP A 219 2.20 -48.54 -14.58
C ASP A 219 3.14 -47.76 -13.65
N THR A 220 3.16 -48.14 -12.38
CA THR A 220 3.91 -47.46 -11.32
C THR A 220 5.42 -47.58 -11.45
N ARG A 221 5.92 -48.42 -12.39
CA ARG A 221 7.36 -48.54 -12.74
C ARG A 221 7.82 -47.45 -13.69
N ARG A 222 6.92 -46.68 -14.27
CA ARG A 222 7.26 -45.55 -15.15
C ARG A 222 7.87 -44.39 -14.35
N PRO A 223 8.70 -43.53 -15.01
CA PRO A 223 9.28 -42.35 -14.36
C PRO A 223 8.24 -41.35 -13.90
N VAL A 224 8.48 -40.69 -12.77
CA VAL A 224 7.56 -39.69 -12.19
C VAL A 224 7.36 -38.47 -13.10
N LYS A 225 8.34 -38.15 -13.94
CA LYS A 225 8.25 -37.02 -14.88
C LYS A 225 7.06 -37.13 -15.85
N GLU A 226 6.55 -38.34 -16.09
CA GLU A 226 5.42 -38.52 -16.99
C GLU A 226 4.06 -38.16 -16.39
N VAL A 227 3.97 -38.10 -15.06
CA VAL A 227 2.72 -37.83 -14.32
C VAL A 227 2.79 -36.57 -13.43
N MET A 228 3.97 -35.94 -13.29
CA MET A 228 4.16 -34.72 -12.53
C MET A 228 3.47 -33.52 -13.18
N THR A 229 3.30 -32.44 -12.42
CA THR A 229 3.01 -31.12 -12.96
C THR A 229 4.33 -30.39 -13.24
N PRO A 230 4.62 -30.04 -14.49
CA PRO A 230 5.86 -29.37 -14.86
C PRO A 230 5.86 -27.90 -14.43
N SER A 231 7.04 -27.29 -14.28
CA SER A 231 7.25 -25.87 -13.99
C SER A 231 6.40 -25.37 -12.81
N PRO A 232 6.59 -25.91 -11.60
CA PRO A 232 5.76 -25.58 -10.46
C PRO A 232 5.93 -24.12 -10.03
N VAL A 233 4.86 -23.52 -9.55
CA VAL A 233 4.92 -22.22 -8.86
C VAL A 233 5.66 -22.41 -7.55
N THR A 234 6.67 -21.59 -7.29
CA THR A 234 7.51 -21.63 -6.09
C THR A 234 7.50 -20.28 -5.37
N ILE A 235 8.00 -20.24 -4.13
CA ILE A 235 8.12 -19.00 -3.34
C ILE A 235 9.44 -18.97 -2.58
N GLY A 236 9.98 -17.77 -2.35
CA GLY A 236 11.19 -17.59 -1.54
C GLY A 236 10.91 -17.66 -0.03
N PRO A 237 11.91 -18.08 0.80
CA PRO A 237 11.74 -18.18 2.25
C PRO A 237 11.54 -16.82 2.94
N ASN A 238 12.03 -15.75 2.35
CA ASN A 238 11.92 -14.39 2.89
C ASN A 238 10.65 -13.64 2.43
N GLU A 239 9.91 -14.21 1.49
CA GLU A 239 8.62 -13.67 1.07
C GLU A 239 7.59 -13.74 2.19
N LEU A 240 6.56 -12.90 2.12
CA LEU A 240 5.50 -12.88 3.11
C LEU A 240 4.50 -14.03 2.86
N ILE A 241 3.93 -14.57 3.93
CA ILE A 241 2.85 -15.57 3.85
C ILE A 241 1.70 -15.08 2.97
N MET A 242 1.43 -13.79 2.97
CA MET A 242 0.40 -13.20 2.12
C MET A 242 0.68 -13.38 0.62
N GLN A 243 1.94 -13.21 0.19
CA GLN A 243 2.33 -13.45 -1.19
C GLN A 243 2.15 -14.93 -1.55
N ALA A 244 2.48 -15.83 -0.61
CA ALA A 244 2.23 -17.26 -0.77
C ALA A 244 0.74 -17.56 -0.95
N VAL A 245 -0.12 -16.97 -0.13
CA VAL A 245 -1.57 -17.15 -0.24
C VAL A 245 -2.09 -16.61 -1.57
N ALA A 246 -1.61 -15.44 -1.99
CA ALA A 246 -1.97 -14.86 -3.30
C ALA A 246 -1.62 -15.80 -4.47
N LEU A 247 -0.41 -16.36 -4.45
CA LEU A 247 0.04 -17.33 -5.47
C LEU A 247 -0.81 -18.62 -5.44
N MET A 248 -1.08 -19.17 -4.24
CA MET A 248 -1.92 -20.36 -4.11
C MET A 248 -3.30 -20.14 -4.73
N MET A 249 -3.90 -18.95 -4.50
CA MET A 249 -5.22 -18.60 -5.02
C MET A 249 -5.20 -18.33 -6.52
N GLN A 250 -4.23 -17.56 -6.99
CA GLN A 250 -4.10 -17.22 -8.41
C GLN A 250 -3.98 -18.48 -9.28
N HIS A 251 -3.27 -19.49 -8.78
CA HIS A 251 -3.00 -20.74 -9.51
C HIS A 251 -3.91 -21.90 -9.10
N GLY A 252 -4.82 -21.73 -8.13
CA GLY A 252 -5.71 -22.78 -7.64
C GLY A 252 -4.97 -23.95 -6.97
N ILE A 253 -3.81 -23.70 -6.35
CA ILE A 253 -2.94 -24.70 -5.73
C ILE A 253 -3.00 -24.62 -4.20
N ARG A 254 -2.76 -25.75 -3.53
CA ARG A 254 -2.84 -25.88 -2.06
C ARG A 254 -1.48 -26.02 -1.39
N GLY A 255 -0.41 -25.96 -2.14
CA GLY A 255 0.95 -26.08 -1.65
C GLY A 255 1.94 -25.39 -2.57
N LEU A 256 2.94 -24.74 -1.96
CA LEU A 256 4.02 -24.05 -2.63
C LEU A 256 5.35 -24.62 -2.14
N PRO A 257 6.21 -25.13 -3.00
CA PRO A 257 7.60 -25.38 -2.66
C PRO A 257 8.29 -24.08 -2.28
N VAL A 258 8.97 -24.08 -1.14
CA VAL A 258 9.82 -22.97 -0.72
C VAL A 258 11.22 -23.20 -1.27
N VAL A 259 11.72 -22.22 -2.03
CA VAL A 259 12.96 -22.36 -2.80
C VAL A 259 13.93 -21.26 -2.41
N ASN A 260 15.16 -21.65 -2.09
CA ASN A 260 16.27 -20.72 -1.84
C ASN A 260 17.42 -21.05 -2.78
N GLN A 261 17.85 -20.09 -3.60
CA GLN A 261 18.94 -20.27 -4.57
C GLN A 261 18.77 -21.55 -5.42
N ASN A 262 17.56 -21.74 -5.94
CA ASN A 262 17.15 -22.88 -6.78
C ASN A 262 17.11 -24.26 -6.06
N ARG A 263 17.24 -24.29 -4.74
CA ARG A 263 17.12 -25.51 -3.93
C ARG A 263 15.82 -25.50 -3.15
N PRO A 264 15.04 -26.59 -3.18
CA PRO A 264 13.86 -26.71 -2.33
C PRO A 264 14.30 -26.81 -0.86
N VAL A 265 13.82 -25.88 -0.02
CA VAL A 265 14.16 -25.80 1.40
C VAL A 265 12.97 -26.07 2.32
N GLY A 266 11.78 -26.23 1.75
CA GLY A 266 10.58 -26.51 2.53
C GLY A 266 9.32 -26.54 1.67
N LEU A 267 8.20 -26.77 2.34
CA LEU A 267 6.87 -26.80 1.73
C LEU A 267 5.88 -25.97 2.57
N LEU A 268 5.25 -24.99 1.95
CA LEU A 268 4.13 -24.28 2.56
C LEU A 268 2.82 -24.84 2.02
N THR A 269 1.93 -25.28 2.90
CA THR A 269 0.61 -25.79 2.52
C THR A 269 -0.50 -24.98 3.20
N THR A 270 -1.72 -25.07 2.68
CA THR A 270 -2.92 -24.49 3.33
C THR A 270 -3.12 -25.03 4.75
N SER A 271 -2.72 -26.28 5.04
CA SER A 271 -2.79 -26.85 6.39
C SER A 271 -1.84 -26.15 7.38
N HIS A 272 -0.64 -25.76 6.94
CA HIS A 272 0.29 -24.98 7.77
C HIS A 272 -0.28 -23.61 8.10
N LEU A 273 -0.98 -22.99 7.14
CA LEU A 273 -1.63 -21.69 7.34
C LEU A 273 -2.77 -21.77 8.38
N VAL A 274 -3.55 -22.87 8.37
CA VAL A 274 -4.69 -23.07 9.29
C VAL A 274 -4.24 -23.28 10.74
N GLN A 275 -3.11 -23.93 10.97
CA GLN A 275 -2.59 -24.22 12.31
C GLN A 275 -2.13 -22.96 13.08
N HIS A 276 -1.85 -21.86 12.41
CA HIS A 276 -1.27 -20.65 12.99
C HIS A 276 -2.26 -19.48 13.20
N HIS A 277 -3.50 -19.73 13.51
CA HIS A 277 -4.54 -18.76 13.92
C HIS A 277 -4.75 -17.48 13.06
N ARG A 278 -6.02 -17.27 12.65
CA ARG A 278 -6.62 -16.12 11.96
C ARG A 278 -6.60 -16.13 10.42
N VAL A 279 -6.98 -17.23 9.81
CA VAL A 279 -7.08 -17.39 8.34
C VAL A 279 -8.48 -17.07 7.82
N GLN A 280 -9.22 -16.16 8.47
CA GLN A 280 -10.60 -15.83 8.08
C GLN A 280 -10.73 -15.44 6.59
N ALA A 281 -9.74 -14.73 6.04
CA ALA A 281 -9.76 -14.33 4.64
C ALA A 281 -9.68 -15.52 3.67
N ILE A 282 -8.85 -16.53 3.96
CA ILE A 282 -8.74 -17.73 3.12
C ILE A 282 -10.04 -18.52 3.14
N PHE A 283 -10.62 -18.70 4.33
CA PHE A 283 -11.92 -19.36 4.47
C PHE A 283 -13.03 -18.59 3.74
N LEU A 284 -13.02 -17.26 3.82
CA LEU A 284 -13.98 -16.45 3.09
C LEU A 284 -13.84 -16.65 1.57
N ILE A 285 -12.63 -16.65 1.04
CA ILE A 285 -12.41 -16.86 -0.40
C ILE A 285 -12.78 -18.29 -0.81
N GLU A 286 -12.53 -19.30 0.04
CA GLU A 286 -13.01 -20.66 -0.20
C GLU A 286 -14.55 -20.72 -0.24
N LYS A 287 -15.23 -20.05 0.70
CA LYS A 287 -16.69 -19.92 0.67
C LYS A 287 -17.17 -19.23 -0.61
N ILE A 288 -16.55 -18.13 -1.02
CA ILE A 288 -16.86 -17.42 -2.27
C ILE A 288 -16.79 -18.38 -3.47
N ASN A 289 -15.75 -19.20 -3.55
CA ASN A 289 -15.59 -20.17 -4.64
C ASN A 289 -16.66 -21.26 -4.65
N HIS A 290 -17.26 -21.58 -3.50
CA HIS A 290 -18.32 -22.58 -3.36
C HIS A 290 -19.73 -22.03 -3.54
N CYS A 291 -19.95 -20.71 -3.55
CA CYS A 291 -21.26 -20.12 -3.84
C CYS A 291 -21.78 -20.54 -5.22
N ASN A 292 -23.06 -20.78 -5.35
CA ASN A 292 -23.71 -21.15 -6.62
C ASN A 292 -24.66 -20.06 -7.13
N THR A 293 -24.97 -19.06 -6.31
CA THR A 293 -25.85 -17.93 -6.66
C THR A 293 -25.25 -16.61 -6.22
N VAL A 294 -25.79 -15.51 -6.76
CA VAL A 294 -25.38 -14.14 -6.38
C VAL A 294 -25.85 -13.83 -4.95
N GLU A 295 -26.99 -14.36 -4.55
CA GLU A 295 -27.56 -14.19 -3.20
C GLU A 295 -26.64 -14.83 -2.14
N GLU A 296 -26.18 -16.06 -2.36
CA GLU A 296 -25.20 -16.72 -1.49
C GLU A 296 -23.91 -15.90 -1.39
N LEU A 297 -23.43 -15.36 -2.51
CA LEU A 297 -22.23 -14.55 -2.55
C LEU A 297 -22.41 -13.23 -1.80
N SER A 298 -23.55 -12.55 -1.99
CA SER A 298 -23.84 -11.27 -1.33
C SER A 298 -24.00 -11.42 0.19
N ALA A 299 -24.47 -12.56 0.67
CA ALA A 299 -24.58 -12.85 2.11
C ALA A 299 -23.20 -12.85 2.82
N LEU A 300 -22.10 -13.07 2.09
CA LEU A 300 -20.75 -13.04 2.61
C LEU A 300 -20.19 -11.62 2.85
N ALA A 301 -20.93 -10.56 2.49
CA ALA A 301 -20.53 -9.17 2.71
C ALA A 301 -20.24 -8.86 4.20
N VAL A 302 -20.99 -9.47 5.12
CA VAL A 302 -20.77 -9.33 6.58
C VAL A 302 -19.43 -9.95 6.99
N GLU A 303 -19.08 -11.13 6.45
CA GLU A 303 -17.80 -11.77 6.72
C GLU A 303 -16.63 -10.97 6.14
N ARG A 304 -16.80 -10.34 4.96
CA ARG A 304 -15.81 -9.42 4.37
C ARG A 304 -15.53 -8.24 5.31
N GLN A 305 -16.59 -7.66 5.89
CA GLN A 305 -16.44 -6.58 6.87
C GLN A 305 -15.68 -7.05 8.10
N ALA A 306 -16.02 -8.21 8.65
CA ALA A 306 -15.33 -8.78 9.81
C ALA A 306 -13.83 -9.04 9.54
N VAL A 307 -13.50 -9.51 8.32
CA VAL A 307 -12.10 -9.66 7.89
C VAL A 307 -11.39 -8.31 7.85
N PHE A 308 -12.01 -7.28 7.27
CA PHE A 308 -11.44 -5.93 7.23
C PHE A 308 -11.15 -5.38 8.64
N GLU A 309 -12.14 -5.47 9.54
CA GLU A 309 -11.98 -5.01 10.92
C GLU A 309 -10.85 -5.74 11.63
N ALA A 310 -10.77 -7.07 11.48
CA ALA A 310 -9.71 -7.88 12.08
C ALA A 310 -8.30 -7.54 11.54
N LEU A 311 -8.19 -7.22 10.24
CA LEU A 311 -6.91 -6.82 9.63
C LEU A 311 -6.45 -5.45 10.14
N VAL A 312 -7.36 -4.49 10.26
CA VAL A 312 -7.05 -3.14 10.73
C VAL A 312 -6.70 -3.15 12.22
N GLU A 313 -7.43 -3.91 13.05
CA GLU A 313 -7.15 -4.06 14.49
C GLU A 313 -5.88 -4.82 14.81
N GLY A 314 -5.57 -5.83 13.98
CA GLY A 314 -4.32 -6.58 14.11
C GLY A 314 -3.09 -5.75 13.76
N ASN A 315 -3.23 -4.42 13.56
CA ASN A 315 -2.15 -3.51 13.21
C ASN A 315 -1.31 -3.98 12.01
N LEU A 316 -1.94 -4.66 11.05
CA LEU A 316 -1.28 -5.09 9.84
C LEU A 316 -0.84 -3.90 8.98
N HIS A 317 0.24 -4.07 8.21
CA HIS A 317 0.62 -3.09 7.19
C HIS A 317 -0.58 -2.75 6.30
N SER A 318 -0.74 -1.48 5.97
CA SER A 318 -1.83 -1.03 5.09
C SER A 318 -1.79 -1.73 3.73
N GLU A 319 -0.59 -2.01 3.21
CA GLU A 319 -0.38 -2.81 2.01
C GLU A 319 -0.99 -4.21 2.14
N SER A 320 -0.74 -4.86 3.28
CA SER A 320 -1.26 -6.19 3.59
C SER A 320 -2.79 -6.21 3.66
N THR A 321 -3.37 -5.23 4.33
CA THR A 321 -4.83 -5.08 4.41
C THR A 321 -5.43 -4.87 3.01
N HIS A 322 -4.86 -3.98 2.22
CA HIS A 322 -5.30 -3.72 0.85
C HIS A 322 -5.18 -4.96 -0.04
N LEU A 323 -4.08 -5.71 0.04
CA LEU A 323 -3.89 -6.92 -0.76
C LEU A 323 -4.94 -7.98 -0.42
N VAL A 324 -5.21 -8.22 0.86
CA VAL A 324 -6.26 -9.19 1.27
C VAL A 324 -7.63 -8.74 0.78
N MET A 325 -7.98 -7.47 0.94
CA MET A 325 -9.25 -6.94 0.46
C MET A 325 -9.37 -7.03 -1.06
N THR A 326 -8.26 -6.83 -1.78
CA THR A 326 -8.20 -7.01 -3.24
C THR A 326 -8.41 -8.47 -3.64
N MET A 327 -7.78 -9.41 -2.93
CA MET A 327 -7.97 -10.85 -3.19
C MET A 327 -9.43 -11.29 -3.00
N ILE A 328 -10.12 -10.73 -2.00
CA ILE A 328 -11.54 -10.99 -1.79
C ILE A 328 -12.37 -10.45 -2.97
N MET A 329 -12.10 -9.20 -3.41
CA MET A 329 -12.79 -8.60 -4.56
C MET A 329 -12.49 -9.36 -5.86
N ASP A 330 -11.26 -9.79 -6.06
CA ASP A 330 -10.85 -10.65 -7.18
C ASP A 330 -11.63 -11.95 -7.20
N ALA A 331 -11.75 -12.63 -6.05
CA ALA A 331 -12.50 -13.88 -5.93
C ALA A 331 -14.00 -13.69 -6.23
N CYS A 332 -14.61 -12.62 -5.67
CA CYS A 332 -16.01 -12.27 -5.96
C CYS A 332 -16.19 -12.01 -7.46
N THR A 333 -15.32 -11.22 -8.07
CA THR A 333 -15.42 -10.87 -9.49
C THR A 333 -15.27 -12.10 -10.39
N ARG A 334 -14.26 -12.97 -10.14
CA ARG A 334 -14.08 -14.23 -10.89
C ARG A 334 -15.28 -15.16 -10.72
N LYS A 335 -15.82 -15.26 -9.51
CA LYS A 335 -17.01 -16.09 -9.26
C LYS A 335 -18.22 -15.57 -10.04
N LEU A 336 -18.47 -14.27 -10.03
CA LEU A 336 -19.57 -13.66 -10.78
C LEU A 336 -19.39 -13.83 -12.30
N ILE A 337 -18.18 -13.71 -12.83
CA ILE A 337 -17.89 -14.01 -14.24
C ILE A 337 -18.26 -15.47 -14.55
N ASN A 338 -17.86 -16.41 -13.71
CA ASN A 338 -18.18 -17.83 -13.90
C ASN A 338 -19.70 -18.11 -13.85
N LEU A 339 -20.40 -17.47 -12.91
CA LEU A 339 -21.87 -17.57 -12.82
C LEU A 339 -22.55 -16.94 -14.05
N ALA A 340 -22.06 -15.81 -14.52
CA ALA A 340 -22.54 -15.18 -15.75
C ALA A 340 -22.36 -16.09 -16.97
N ILE A 341 -21.19 -16.74 -17.11
CA ILE A 341 -20.92 -17.70 -18.20
C ILE A 341 -21.83 -18.93 -18.10
N GLN A 342 -22.09 -19.43 -16.89
CA GLN A 342 -23.06 -20.53 -16.69
C GLN A 342 -24.48 -20.13 -17.13
N HIS A 343 -24.86 -18.89 -16.92
CA HIS A 343 -26.20 -18.37 -17.27
C HIS A 343 -26.32 -17.99 -18.74
N LEU A 344 -25.30 -17.35 -19.34
CA LEU A 344 -25.34 -16.81 -20.69
C LEU A 344 -24.76 -17.75 -21.76
N GLY A 345 -24.11 -18.83 -21.34
CA GLY A 345 -23.38 -19.72 -22.23
C GLY A 345 -21.91 -19.34 -22.42
N THR A 346 -21.22 -20.10 -23.26
CA THR A 346 -19.78 -19.92 -23.53
C THR A 346 -19.51 -18.55 -24.19
N PRO A 347 -18.46 -17.82 -23.76
CA PRO A 347 -18.06 -16.57 -24.42
C PRO A 347 -17.86 -16.75 -25.93
N PRO A 348 -18.40 -15.88 -26.77
CA PRO A 348 -18.40 -16.06 -28.22
C PRO A 348 -17.03 -15.82 -28.88
N CYS A 349 -16.13 -15.11 -28.21
CA CYS A 349 -14.74 -14.91 -28.64
C CYS A 349 -13.82 -14.75 -27.45
N GLU A 350 -12.50 -14.71 -27.70
CA GLU A 350 -11.53 -14.40 -26.66
C GLU A 350 -11.73 -12.99 -26.09
N TYR A 351 -11.54 -12.87 -24.79
CA TYR A 351 -11.69 -11.62 -24.07
C TYR A 351 -10.71 -11.52 -22.91
N ALA A 352 -10.48 -10.31 -22.42
CA ALA A 352 -9.86 -10.04 -21.13
C ALA A 352 -10.76 -9.13 -20.31
N TRP A 353 -11.12 -9.59 -19.10
CA TRP A 353 -11.75 -8.74 -18.10
C TRP A 353 -10.66 -7.94 -17.40
N LEU A 354 -10.69 -6.63 -17.56
CA LEU A 354 -9.75 -5.71 -16.93
C LEU A 354 -10.37 -5.10 -15.69
N VAL A 355 -9.55 -4.97 -14.65
CA VAL A 355 -9.81 -4.11 -13.49
C VAL A 355 -8.90 -2.91 -13.57
N ALA A 356 -9.39 -1.76 -13.06
CA ALA A 356 -8.67 -0.49 -13.08
C ALA A 356 -8.66 0.15 -11.67
N GLY A 357 -8.12 1.35 -11.55
CA GLY A 357 -8.15 2.12 -10.32
C GLY A 357 -7.54 1.39 -9.11
N SER A 358 -8.17 1.51 -7.95
CA SER A 358 -7.71 0.85 -6.71
C SER A 358 -7.66 -0.66 -6.83
N HIS A 359 -8.54 -1.26 -7.62
CA HIS A 359 -8.58 -2.71 -7.83
C HIS A 359 -7.34 -3.19 -8.61
N ALA A 360 -6.92 -2.48 -9.65
CA ALA A 360 -5.70 -2.82 -10.41
C ALA A 360 -4.42 -2.60 -9.59
N ARG A 361 -4.40 -1.58 -8.74
CA ARG A 361 -3.25 -1.25 -7.89
C ARG A 361 -3.08 -2.13 -6.66
N ASN A 362 -3.99 -3.08 -6.43
CA ASN A 362 -4.09 -3.87 -5.19
C ASN A 362 -4.27 -2.99 -3.93
N GLU A 363 -5.10 -1.94 -4.05
CA GLU A 363 -5.38 -0.94 -3.01
C GLU A 363 -6.85 -0.92 -2.60
N VAL A 364 -7.56 -2.06 -2.73
CA VAL A 364 -8.98 -2.18 -2.38
C VAL A 364 -9.18 -2.00 -0.87
N HIS A 365 -10.24 -1.27 -0.52
CA HIS A 365 -10.72 -1.05 0.84
C HIS A 365 -12.25 -1.15 0.88
N MET A 366 -12.88 -0.96 2.04
CA MET A 366 -14.33 -1.15 2.19
C MET A 366 -15.19 -0.25 1.29
N MET A 367 -14.66 0.93 0.92
CA MET A 367 -15.36 1.92 0.08
C MET A 367 -14.87 1.92 -1.39
N SER A 368 -14.14 0.88 -1.82
CA SER A 368 -13.72 0.79 -3.22
C SER A 368 -14.91 0.52 -4.11
N ASP A 369 -15.02 1.32 -5.16
CA ASP A 369 -15.98 1.18 -6.25
C ASP A 369 -15.46 0.27 -7.36
N GLN A 370 -16.29 0.07 -8.38
CA GLN A 370 -15.99 -0.82 -9.50
C GLN A 370 -15.42 -0.01 -10.66
N ASP A 371 -14.12 -0.17 -10.95
CA ASP A 371 -13.51 0.30 -12.18
C ASP A 371 -13.12 -0.91 -13.04
N SER A 372 -13.77 -1.09 -14.18
CA SER A 372 -13.56 -2.27 -15.03
C SER A 372 -13.72 -1.99 -16.51
N ALA A 373 -13.15 -2.85 -17.33
CA ALA A 373 -13.28 -2.82 -18.78
C ALA A 373 -13.22 -4.24 -19.38
N LEU A 374 -13.60 -4.35 -20.65
CA LEU A 374 -13.44 -5.55 -21.45
C LEU A 374 -12.63 -5.23 -22.70
N VAL A 375 -11.59 -6.01 -22.91
CA VAL A 375 -10.86 -6.06 -24.18
C VAL A 375 -11.25 -7.36 -24.88
N LEU A 376 -11.78 -7.25 -26.08
CA LEU A 376 -12.21 -8.38 -26.89
C LEU A 376 -11.22 -8.66 -28.01
N ALA A 377 -11.21 -9.88 -28.53
CA ALA A 377 -10.48 -10.18 -29.75
C ALA A 377 -10.96 -9.29 -30.90
N ASP A 378 -10.06 -8.97 -31.84
CA ASP A 378 -10.41 -8.09 -32.99
C ASP A 378 -11.42 -8.72 -33.96
N THR A 379 -11.68 -10.00 -33.82
CA THR A 379 -12.74 -10.75 -34.53
C THR A 379 -14.14 -10.56 -33.96
N ALA A 380 -14.26 -9.88 -32.81
CA ALA A 380 -15.55 -9.68 -32.14
C ALA A 380 -16.54 -8.92 -33.02
N THR A 381 -17.74 -9.46 -33.14
CA THR A 381 -18.87 -8.86 -33.85
C THR A 381 -19.69 -7.96 -32.93
N GLU A 382 -20.63 -7.20 -33.50
CA GLU A 382 -21.56 -6.39 -32.72
C GLU A 382 -22.43 -7.23 -31.76
N SER A 383 -22.84 -8.42 -32.17
CA SER A 383 -23.58 -9.35 -31.33
C SER A 383 -22.74 -9.88 -30.18
N ASP A 384 -21.44 -10.08 -30.38
CA ASP A 384 -20.51 -10.51 -29.34
C ASP A 384 -20.32 -9.41 -28.29
N ILE A 385 -20.18 -8.14 -28.73
CA ILE A 385 -20.10 -7.00 -27.82
C ILE A 385 -21.36 -6.92 -26.94
N ILE A 386 -22.53 -7.11 -27.50
CA ILE A 386 -23.81 -7.12 -26.75
C ILE A 386 -23.81 -8.26 -25.71
N TRP A 387 -23.34 -9.45 -26.10
CA TRP A 387 -23.24 -10.59 -25.17
C TRP A 387 -22.31 -10.27 -23.97
N PHE A 388 -21.14 -9.68 -24.25
CA PHE A 388 -20.20 -9.27 -23.20
C PHE A 388 -20.75 -8.14 -22.32
N MET A 389 -21.54 -7.22 -22.86
CA MET A 389 -22.22 -6.19 -22.05
C MET A 389 -23.25 -6.82 -21.10
N HIS A 390 -23.98 -7.89 -21.51
CA HIS A 390 -24.86 -8.61 -20.61
C HIS A 390 -24.08 -9.32 -19.49
N MET A 391 -22.95 -9.96 -19.83
CA MET A 391 -22.03 -10.53 -18.83
C MET A 391 -21.53 -9.44 -17.86
N ALA A 392 -21.11 -8.29 -18.37
CA ALA A 392 -20.63 -7.19 -17.55
C ALA A 392 -21.72 -6.63 -16.62
N MET A 393 -22.96 -6.53 -17.10
CA MET A 393 -24.09 -6.09 -16.29
C MET A 393 -24.39 -7.08 -15.15
N TYR A 394 -24.36 -8.38 -15.44
CA TYR A 394 -24.52 -9.43 -14.43
C TYR A 394 -23.44 -9.32 -13.33
N VAL A 395 -22.17 -9.18 -13.74
CA VAL A 395 -21.03 -9.07 -12.81
C VAL A 395 -21.11 -7.78 -12.00
N SER A 396 -21.39 -6.63 -12.63
CA SER A 396 -21.45 -5.34 -11.94
C SER A 396 -22.58 -5.28 -10.93
N ASN A 397 -23.77 -5.78 -11.27
CA ASN A 397 -24.89 -5.86 -10.33
C ASN A 397 -24.58 -6.82 -9.17
N GLY A 398 -23.97 -7.97 -9.46
CA GLY A 398 -23.53 -8.92 -8.44
C GLY A 398 -22.50 -8.33 -7.48
N LEU A 399 -21.53 -7.57 -7.97
CA LEU A 399 -20.55 -6.86 -7.14
C LEU A 399 -21.21 -5.79 -6.26
N ASP A 400 -22.17 -5.05 -6.80
CA ASP A 400 -22.95 -4.06 -6.03
C ASP A 400 -23.70 -4.72 -4.87
N MET A 401 -24.36 -5.85 -5.13
CA MET A 401 -24.99 -6.67 -4.08
C MET A 401 -23.98 -7.18 -3.04
N CYS A 402 -22.74 -7.45 -3.44
CA CYS A 402 -21.65 -7.83 -2.53
C CYS A 402 -21.04 -6.63 -1.77
N GLY A 403 -21.58 -5.41 -1.96
CA GLY A 403 -21.15 -4.19 -1.28
C GLY A 403 -19.94 -3.50 -1.92
N TYR A 404 -19.74 -3.69 -3.22
CA TYR A 404 -18.83 -2.90 -4.04
C TYR A 404 -19.64 -1.97 -4.94
N PRO A 405 -19.80 -0.68 -4.60
CA PRO A 405 -20.72 0.22 -5.29
C PRO A 405 -20.32 0.44 -6.75
N LEU A 406 -21.31 0.75 -7.58
CA LEU A 406 -21.10 1.11 -8.97
C LEU A 406 -20.27 2.39 -9.08
N CYS A 407 -19.37 2.47 -10.08
CA CYS A 407 -18.57 3.66 -10.34
C CYS A 407 -19.46 4.82 -10.82
N THR A 408 -19.47 5.92 -10.08
CA THR A 408 -20.24 7.13 -10.42
C THR A 408 -19.77 7.80 -11.73
N GLY A 409 -18.54 7.54 -12.14
CA GLY A 409 -17.94 8.01 -13.40
C GLY A 409 -18.26 7.16 -14.62
N ASN A 410 -19.01 6.06 -14.46
CA ASN A 410 -19.31 5.09 -15.53
C ASN A 410 -18.07 4.44 -16.18
N TYR A 411 -16.97 4.26 -15.42
CA TYR A 411 -15.78 3.54 -15.87
C TYR A 411 -15.92 2.03 -15.63
N MET A 412 -16.96 1.44 -16.19
CA MET A 412 -17.29 0.03 -16.00
C MET A 412 -17.50 -0.69 -17.33
N ALA A 413 -17.16 -1.97 -17.37
CA ALA A 413 -17.31 -2.85 -18.53
C ALA A 413 -18.74 -2.92 -19.09
N VAL A 414 -19.75 -2.57 -18.28
CA VAL A 414 -21.14 -2.48 -18.69
C VAL A 414 -21.39 -1.37 -19.74
N SER A 415 -20.52 -0.36 -19.77
CA SER A 415 -20.59 0.69 -20.79
C SER A 415 -20.00 0.18 -22.11
N ARG A 416 -20.77 0.34 -23.20
CA ARG A 416 -20.29 0.00 -24.54
C ARG A 416 -18.92 0.60 -24.85
N ARG A 417 -18.63 1.81 -24.33
CA ARG A 417 -17.37 2.50 -24.52
C ARG A 417 -16.17 1.70 -23.99
N TRP A 418 -16.38 0.95 -22.90
CA TRP A 418 -15.34 0.20 -22.21
C TRP A 418 -15.42 -1.32 -22.44
N CYS A 419 -16.29 -1.75 -23.35
CA CYS A 419 -16.40 -3.12 -23.85
C CYS A 419 -16.12 -3.09 -25.37
N GLN A 420 -14.85 -3.23 -25.76
CA GLN A 420 -14.39 -2.98 -27.13
C GLN A 420 -13.33 -3.99 -27.56
N PRO A 421 -13.18 -4.24 -28.88
CA PRO A 421 -12.05 -4.97 -29.44
C PRO A 421 -10.70 -4.30 -29.16
N ALA A 422 -9.61 -5.08 -29.16
CA ALA A 422 -8.27 -4.60 -28.83
C ALA A 422 -7.80 -3.43 -29.71
N HIS A 423 -8.07 -3.47 -31.03
CA HIS A 423 -7.71 -2.37 -31.94
C HIS A 423 -8.40 -1.04 -31.56
N VAL A 424 -9.64 -1.07 -31.05
CA VAL A 424 -10.36 0.15 -30.62
C VAL A 424 -9.71 0.73 -29.35
N TRP A 425 -9.31 -0.14 -28.40
CA TRP A 425 -8.57 0.29 -27.21
C TRP A 425 -7.21 0.91 -27.58
N GLN A 426 -6.50 0.34 -28.55
CA GLN A 426 -5.26 0.90 -29.04
C GLN A 426 -5.45 2.30 -29.64
N GLU A 427 -6.55 2.51 -30.40
CA GLU A 427 -6.89 3.82 -30.92
C GLU A 427 -7.29 4.82 -29.82
N TYR A 428 -7.98 4.39 -28.76
CA TYR A 428 -8.24 5.22 -27.59
C TYR A 428 -6.94 5.73 -26.98
N PHE A 429 -5.98 4.84 -26.69
CA PHE A 429 -4.71 5.23 -26.10
C PHE A 429 -3.89 6.14 -27.00
N LYS A 430 -3.80 5.85 -28.30
CA LYS A 430 -3.12 6.72 -29.26
C LYS A 430 -3.75 8.12 -29.29
N LYS A 431 -5.08 8.21 -29.26
CA LYS A 431 -5.82 9.48 -29.25
C LYS A 431 -5.58 10.26 -27.97
N TRP A 432 -5.69 9.61 -26.79
CA TRP A 432 -5.48 10.26 -25.51
C TRP A 432 -4.06 10.80 -25.35
N VAL A 433 -3.08 10.03 -25.79
CA VAL A 433 -1.67 10.45 -25.71
C VAL A 433 -1.35 11.61 -26.66
N ARG A 434 -1.92 11.60 -27.89
CA ARG A 434 -1.68 12.66 -28.88
C ARG A 434 -2.38 13.98 -28.54
N ASN A 435 -3.58 13.91 -27.95
CA ASN A 435 -4.42 15.06 -27.64
C ASN A 435 -4.84 15.03 -26.17
N PRO A 436 -3.96 15.39 -25.23
CA PRO A 436 -4.22 15.32 -23.79
C PRO A 436 -5.08 16.50 -23.30
N GLU A 437 -6.30 16.64 -23.84
CA GLU A 437 -7.31 17.55 -23.29
C GLU A 437 -7.84 17.02 -21.97
N TYR A 438 -8.37 17.90 -21.10
CA TYR A 438 -8.82 17.53 -19.74
C TYR A 438 -9.75 16.31 -19.72
N SER A 439 -10.76 16.26 -20.60
CA SER A 439 -11.68 15.12 -20.71
C SER A 439 -10.99 13.82 -21.13
N GLN A 440 -9.94 13.90 -21.94
CA GLN A 440 -9.15 12.75 -22.37
C GLN A 440 -8.18 12.30 -21.27
N LEU A 441 -7.59 13.25 -20.54
CA LEU A 441 -6.75 12.95 -19.38
C LEU A 441 -7.54 12.22 -18.29
N LEU A 442 -8.76 12.67 -17.99
CA LEU A 442 -9.63 12.01 -17.00
C LEU A 442 -9.94 10.56 -17.39
N ASN A 443 -10.29 10.30 -18.67
CA ASN A 443 -10.49 8.94 -19.16
C ASN A 443 -9.19 8.11 -19.13
N ALA A 444 -8.08 8.74 -19.53
CA ALA A 444 -6.78 8.09 -19.51
C ALA A 444 -6.39 7.70 -18.09
N THR A 445 -6.51 8.60 -17.10
CA THR A 445 -6.05 8.34 -15.72
C THR A 445 -6.70 7.12 -15.08
N VAL A 446 -7.92 6.75 -15.45
CA VAL A 446 -8.57 5.53 -14.96
C VAL A 446 -7.94 4.28 -15.57
N PHE A 447 -7.63 4.29 -16.87
CA PHE A 447 -7.14 3.10 -17.60
C PHE A 447 -5.64 3.10 -17.90
N LEU A 448 -4.87 4.06 -17.35
CA LEU A 448 -3.40 4.03 -17.42
C LEU A 448 -2.81 2.88 -16.59
N GLU A 449 -3.55 2.41 -15.59
CA GLU A 449 -3.24 1.20 -14.83
C GLU A 449 -4.40 0.22 -14.93
N THR A 450 -4.14 -0.90 -15.57
CA THR A 450 -5.12 -2.00 -15.69
C THR A 450 -4.43 -3.32 -15.45
N ARG A 451 -5.20 -4.28 -14.96
CA ARG A 451 -4.77 -5.65 -14.73
C ARG A 451 -5.81 -6.61 -15.27
N ALA A 452 -5.38 -7.60 -16.05
CA ALA A 452 -6.26 -8.67 -16.47
C ALA A 452 -6.61 -9.56 -15.26
N LEU A 453 -7.92 -9.72 -15.00
CA LEU A 453 -8.43 -10.54 -13.90
C LEU A 453 -8.94 -11.90 -14.37
N ALA A 454 -9.51 -11.96 -15.56
CA ALA A 454 -10.05 -13.17 -16.17
C ALA A 454 -9.92 -13.11 -17.69
N GLY A 455 -9.97 -14.26 -18.34
CA GLY A 455 -9.85 -14.39 -19.80
C GLY A 455 -8.37 -14.42 -20.25
N ASN A 456 -8.10 -13.94 -21.47
CA ASN A 456 -6.77 -13.99 -22.09
C ASN A 456 -5.97 -12.72 -21.74
N ALA A 457 -4.98 -12.87 -20.85
CA ALA A 457 -4.12 -11.76 -20.40
C ALA A 457 -3.32 -11.10 -21.54
N ALA A 458 -2.99 -11.83 -22.61
CA ALA A 458 -2.23 -11.29 -23.75
C ALA A 458 -2.95 -10.13 -24.47
N LEU A 459 -4.29 -10.11 -24.44
CA LEU A 459 -5.07 -8.98 -24.95
C LEU A 459 -4.81 -7.70 -24.13
N CYS A 460 -4.71 -7.82 -22.81
CA CYS A 460 -4.37 -6.69 -21.94
C CYS A 460 -2.95 -6.20 -22.20
N GLU A 461 -1.98 -7.11 -22.26
CA GLU A 461 -0.56 -6.79 -22.50
C GLU A 461 -0.36 -6.05 -23.82
N THR A 462 -1.03 -6.50 -24.89
CA THR A 462 -0.99 -5.87 -26.22
C THR A 462 -1.47 -4.42 -26.18
N VAL A 463 -2.56 -4.16 -25.46
CA VAL A 463 -3.14 -2.81 -25.33
C VAL A 463 -2.24 -1.93 -24.46
N GLN A 464 -1.71 -2.45 -23.36
CA GLN A 464 -0.78 -1.74 -22.48
C GLN A 464 0.55 -1.39 -23.18
N GLN A 465 1.10 -2.31 -23.98
CA GLN A 465 2.31 -2.03 -24.76
C GLN A 465 2.09 -0.88 -25.74
N THR A 466 0.94 -0.83 -26.42
CA THR A 466 0.56 0.28 -27.31
C THR A 466 0.51 1.61 -26.57
N LEU A 467 0.04 1.63 -25.31
CA LEU A 467 0.04 2.82 -24.47
C LEU A 467 1.46 3.30 -24.19
N LEU A 468 2.33 2.42 -23.69
CA LEU A 468 3.72 2.74 -23.34
C LEU A 468 4.49 3.25 -24.57
N ASP A 469 4.36 2.58 -25.72
CA ASP A 469 4.97 3.01 -26.99
C ASP A 469 4.47 4.37 -27.45
N SER A 470 3.19 4.66 -27.24
CA SER A 470 2.59 5.95 -27.58
C SER A 470 3.14 7.07 -26.71
N ILE A 471 3.26 6.83 -25.40
CA ILE A 471 3.82 7.80 -24.44
C ILE A 471 5.29 8.08 -24.73
N ALA A 472 6.09 7.04 -25.01
CA ALA A 472 7.50 7.20 -25.36
C ALA A 472 7.72 8.11 -26.58
N ARG A 473 6.76 8.13 -27.53
CA ARG A 473 6.79 8.98 -28.73
C ARG A 473 6.19 10.37 -28.55
N CYS A 474 5.50 10.62 -27.43
CA CYS A 474 4.76 11.87 -27.17
C CYS A 474 5.10 12.47 -25.80
N PRO A 475 6.27 13.11 -25.62
CA PRO A 475 6.67 13.71 -24.33
C PRO A 475 5.66 14.74 -23.80
N GLY A 476 4.89 15.38 -24.69
CA GLY A 476 3.84 16.33 -24.32
C GLY A 476 2.74 15.74 -23.44
N PHE A 477 2.49 14.44 -23.51
CA PHE A 477 1.51 13.76 -22.68
C PHE A 477 1.92 13.77 -21.19
N LEU A 478 3.16 13.40 -20.88
CA LEU A 478 3.69 13.45 -19.51
C LEU A 478 3.65 14.87 -18.94
N ARG A 479 3.96 15.88 -19.77
CA ARG A 479 3.86 17.29 -19.39
C ARG A 479 2.42 17.67 -19.03
N ALA A 480 1.44 17.28 -19.85
CA ALA A 480 0.04 17.56 -19.60
C ALA A 480 -0.47 16.84 -18.33
N LEU A 481 -0.12 15.57 -18.18
CA LEU A 481 -0.47 14.76 -17.01
C LEU A 481 0.14 15.35 -15.73
N THR A 482 1.40 15.80 -15.78
CA THR A 482 2.05 16.45 -14.63
C THR A 482 1.38 17.78 -14.29
N ARG A 483 1.04 18.60 -15.28
CA ARG A 483 0.33 19.87 -15.04
C ARG A 483 -1.00 19.65 -14.33
N ASP A 484 -1.74 18.62 -14.74
CA ASP A 484 -3.01 18.25 -14.09
C ASP A 484 -2.80 17.78 -12.65
N ALA A 485 -1.90 16.84 -12.41
CA ALA A 485 -1.60 16.26 -11.11
C ALA A 485 -1.10 17.27 -10.06
N VAL A 486 -0.52 18.40 -10.48
CA VAL A 486 0.00 19.43 -9.58
C VAL A 486 -0.93 20.64 -9.40
N GLN A 487 -2.12 20.62 -10.01
CA GLN A 487 -3.14 21.67 -9.79
C GLN A 487 -3.67 21.63 -8.36
N THR A 488 -3.86 20.43 -7.81
CA THR A 488 -4.25 20.23 -6.43
C THR A 488 -2.98 20.09 -5.58
N SER A 489 -2.88 20.92 -4.53
CA SER A 489 -1.78 20.85 -3.56
C SER A 489 -2.28 20.30 -2.23
N PRO A 490 -1.40 19.69 -1.42
CA PRO A 490 -1.75 19.34 -0.05
C PRO A 490 -2.24 20.57 0.74
N PRO A 491 -3.16 20.42 1.67
CA PRO A 491 -3.81 21.54 2.36
C PRO A 491 -2.93 22.12 3.47
N LEU A 492 -1.76 22.65 3.10
CA LEU A 492 -0.86 23.39 3.95
C LEU A 492 -1.03 24.89 3.68
N GLY A 493 -1.47 25.65 4.68
CA GLY A 493 -1.50 27.10 4.62
C GLY A 493 -0.10 27.71 4.71
N ILE A 494 -0.01 29.02 4.49
CA ILE A 494 1.23 29.81 4.49
C ILE A 494 2.06 29.61 5.77
N PHE A 495 1.41 29.24 6.88
CA PHE A 495 2.02 29.00 8.19
C PHE A 495 2.17 27.50 8.53
N ASN A 496 2.16 26.61 7.54
CA ASN A 496 2.11 25.16 7.75
C ASN A 496 0.94 24.70 8.65
N ASN A 497 -0.11 25.48 8.75
CA ASN A 497 -1.35 25.07 9.39
C ASN A 497 -2.20 24.30 8.38
N LEU A 498 -2.89 23.26 8.87
CA LEU A 498 -3.82 22.50 8.03
C LEU A 498 -4.98 23.41 7.60
N VAL A 499 -5.21 23.51 6.29
CA VAL A 499 -6.39 24.17 5.73
C VAL A 499 -7.50 23.12 5.67
N LEU A 500 -8.51 23.28 6.51
CA LEU A 500 -9.59 22.32 6.66
C LEU A 500 -10.85 22.82 5.94
N GLU A 501 -11.59 21.90 5.32
CA GLU A 501 -12.90 22.20 4.75
C GLU A 501 -13.96 22.27 5.86
N LYS A 502 -14.91 23.20 5.76
CA LYS A 502 -16.09 23.21 6.63
C LYS A 502 -17.09 22.18 6.07
N SER A 503 -17.29 21.11 6.76
CA SER A 503 -18.41 20.21 6.54
C SER A 503 -19.64 20.78 7.27
N GLY A 504 -20.83 20.73 6.68
CA GLY A 504 -22.10 21.42 7.03
C GLY A 504 -22.55 21.49 8.50
N THR A 505 -21.82 20.89 9.42
CA THR A 505 -21.85 21.08 10.87
C THR A 505 -20.47 21.55 11.27
N ASP A 506 -20.23 22.73 11.69
CA ASP A 506 -18.99 23.41 12.14
C ASP A 506 -17.67 22.57 12.36
N THR A 507 -17.65 21.32 11.97
CA THR A 507 -16.49 20.41 12.02
C THR A 507 -15.57 20.65 10.82
N LYS A 508 -14.31 20.92 11.14
CA LYS A 508 -13.24 21.13 10.15
C LYS A 508 -12.63 19.78 9.80
N THR A 509 -12.97 19.24 8.64
CA THR A 509 -12.47 17.95 8.15
C THR A 509 -11.50 18.10 6.98
N LEU A 510 -10.80 17.02 6.68
CA LEU A 510 -9.85 16.87 5.58
C LEU A 510 -10.21 15.62 4.78
N ASN A 511 -10.45 15.78 3.49
CA ASN A 511 -10.58 14.63 2.59
C ASN A 511 -9.19 14.04 2.27
N ILE A 512 -8.79 12.98 3.03
CA ILE A 512 -7.48 12.35 2.90
C ILE A 512 -7.26 11.68 1.54
N LYS A 513 -8.34 11.18 0.90
CA LYS A 513 -8.25 10.63 -0.47
C LYS A 513 -7.86 11.73 -1.45
N ARG A 514 -8.62 12.83 -1.48
CA ARG A 514 -8.47 13.90 -2.47
C ARG A 514 -7.17 14.68 -2.30
N TYR A 515 -6.83 15.07 -1.07
CA TYR A 515 -5.76 16.02 -0.80
C TYR A 515 -4.42 15.38 -0.41
N ALA A 516 -4.36 14.05 -0.38
CA ALA A 516 -3.14 13.34 -0.06
C ALA A 516 -2.92 12.09 -0.94
N LEU A 517 -3.74 11.06 -0.79
CA LEU A 517 -3.50 9.77 -1.46
C LEU A 517 -3.57 9.87 -2.99
N THR A 518 -4.56 10.60 -3.54
CA THR A 518 -4.66 10.80 -5.00
C THR A 518 -3.41 11.51 -5.54
N LEU A 519 -2.87 12.50 -4.82
CA LEU A 519 -1.67 13.23 -5.25
C LEU A 519 -0.44 12.31 -5.35
N ILE A 520 -0.29 11.38 -4.39
CA ILE A 520 0.80 10.38 -4.40
C ILE A 520 0.60 9.41 -5.58
N ILE A 521 -0.62 8.92 -5.78
CA ILE A 521 -0.97 7.98 -6.86
C ILE A 521 -0.70 8.61 -8.24
N ASP A 522 -1.07 9.88 -8.42
CA ASP A 522 -0.84 10.61 -9.66
C ASP A 522 0.67 10.80 -9.94
N LEU A 523 1.44 11.13 -8.91
CA LEU A 523 2.90 11.23 -9.02
C LEU A 523 3.52 9.85 -9.33
N ALA A 524 3.10 8.78 -8.65
CA ALA A 524 3.56 7.42 -8.95
C ALA A 524 3.31 7.04 -10.41
N ARG A 525 2.14 7.38 -10.94
CA ARG A 525 1.77 7.17 -12.35
C ARG A 525 2.69 7.90 -13.30
N ILE A 526 2.94 9.19 -13.07
CA ILE A 526 3.82 10.03 -13.89
C ILE A 526 5.24 9.47 -13.91
N TYR A 527 5.79 9.14 -12.76
CA TYR A 527 7.15 8.61 -12.64
C TYR A 527 7.29 7.22 -13.26
N ALA A 528 6.29 6.34 -13.12
CA ALA A 528 6.29 5.02 -13.75
C ALA A 528 6.23 5.11 -15.28
N LEU A 529 5.35 5.95 -15.82
CA LEU A 529 5.25 6.18 -17.26
C LEU A 529 6.53 6.79 -17.84
N ALA A 530 7.16 7.72 -17.11
CA ALA A 530 8.47 8.28 -17.47
C ALA A 530 9.59 7.22 -17.43
N ALA A 531 9.47 6.23 -16.55
CA ALA A 531 10.39 5.09 -16.47
C ALA A 531 10.12 4.01 -17.54
N GLY A 532 9.03 4.13 -18.31
CA GLY A 532 8.58 3.10 -19.26
C GLY A 532 8.12 1.81 -18.55
N CYS A 533 7.54 1.94 -17.35
CA CYS A 533 7.18 0.82 -16.49
C CYS A 533 5.67 0.53 -16.56
N SER A 534 5.30 -0.75 -16.67
CA SER A 534 3.91 -1.23 -16.70
C SER A 534 3.35 -1.61 -15.33
N GLU A 535 4.14 -1.45 -14.25
CA GLU A 535 3.68 -1.75 -12.90
C GLU A 535 2.41 -0.96 -12.54
N THR A 536 1.50 -1.61 -11.83
CA THR A 536 0.24 -0.98 -11.40
C THR A 536 0.29 -0.48 -9.97
N ARG A 537 0.98 -1.18 -9.06
CA ARG A 537 1.07 -0.85 -7.63
C ARG A 537 1.81 0.46 -7.41
N THR A 538 1.26 1.34 -6.59
CA THR A 538 1.82 2.68 -6.31
C THR A 538 3.27 2.62 -5.83
N GLU A 539 3.58 1.72 -4.90
CA GLU A 539 4.92 1.51 -4.36
C GLU A 539 5.91 1.00 -5.43
N ALA A 540 5.53 -0.07 -6.16
CA ALA A 540 6.35 -0.65 -7.22
C ALA A 540 6.70 0.37 -8.32
N ARG A 541 5.81 1.30 -8.60
CA ARG A 541 6.01 2.42 -9.52
C ARG A 541 7.11 3.39 -9.07
N PHE A 542 7.13 3.75 -7.78
CA PHE A 542 8.20 4.58 -7.23
C PHE A 542 9.53 3.85 -7.20
N ILE A 543 9.52 2.54 -6.88
CA ILE A 543 10.72 1.69 -6.93
C ILE A 543 11.27 1.64 -8.35
N ALA A 544 10.44 1.39 -9.37
CA ALA A 544 10.85 1.38 -10.77
C ALA A 544 11.43 2.73 -11.22
N ALA A 545 10.83 3.84 -10.77
CA ALA A 545 11.35 5.18 -11.05
C ALA A 545 12.72 5.43 -10.39
N ARG A 546 12.93 4.97 -9.15
CA ARG A 546 14.24 5.01 -8.48
C ARG A 546 15.27 4.20 -9.26
N ASP A 547 14.95 2.98 -9.66
CA ASP A 547 15.87 2.07 -10.36
C ASP A 547 16.27 2.62 -11.75
N LYS A 548 15.44 3.48 -12.34
CA LYS A 548 15.74 4.25 -13.56
C LYS A 548 16.42 5.60 -13.29
N GLY A 549 16.77 5.92 -12.05
CA GLY A 549 17.42 7.18 -11.69
C GLY A 549 16.54 8.42 -11.81
N LEU A 550 15.21 8.26 -11.85
CA LEU A 550 14.26 9.37 -11.88
C LEU A 550 13.95 9.92 -10.48
N LEU A 551 14.18 9.13 -9.45
CA LEU A 551 14.06 9.49 -8.03
C LEU A 551 15.32 9.09 -7.28
N SER A 552 15.71 9.85 -6.26
CA SER A 552 16.71 9.41 -5.28
C SER A 552 16.14 8.29 -4.40
N ALA A 553 17.03 7.48 -3.80
CA ALA A 553 16.63 6.45 -2.85
C ALA A 553 15.82 7.05 -1.68
N ASP A 554 16.28 8.16 -1.12
CA ASP A 554 15.63 8.86 0.00
C ASP A 554 14.24 9.37 -0.38
N SER A 555 14.11 10.02 -1.55
CA SER A 555 12.80 10.50 -2.02
C SER A 555 11.82 9.35 -2.25
N CYS A 556 12.30 8.23 -2.79
CA CYS A 556 11.49 7.02 -3.00
C CYS A 556 11.00 6.46 -1.66
N THR A 557 11.89 6.30 -0.69
CA THR A 557 11.55 5.77 0.62
C THR A 557 10.59 6.72 1.36
N ASN A 558 10.88 8.02 1.38
CA ASN A 558 10.06 9.03 2.04
C ASN A 558 8.61 9.04 1.51
N ILE A 559 8.41 8.93 0.20
CA ILE A 559 7.05 8.97 -0.36
C ILE A 559 6.30 7.65 -0.14
N ILE A 560 6.99 6.51 -0.15
CA ILE A 560 6.40 5.21 0.16
C ILE A 560 5.92 5.17 1.62
N ASP A 561 6.76 5.59 2.56
CA ASP A 561 6.37 5.66 3.97
C ASP A 561 5.23 6.64 4.20
N THR A 562 5.24 7.78 3.50
CA THR A 562 4.14 8.74 3.51
C THR A 562 2.84 8.11 3.02
N PHE A 563 2.91 7.35 1.93
CA PHE A 563 1.76 6.64 1.37
C PHE A 563 1.19 5.61 2.37
N HIS A 564 2.04 4.81 2.98
CA HIS A 564 1.64 3.83 3.99
C HIS A 564 1.01 4.48 5.23
N PHE A 565 1.62 5.55 5.74
CA PHE A 565 1.08 6.30 6.88
C PHE A 565 -0.33 6.84 6.59
N LEU A 566 -0.51 7.56 5.48
CA LEU A 566 -1.79 8.16 5.10
C LEU A 566 -2.86 7.10 4.81
N THR A 567 -2.47 6.01 4.17
CA THR A 567 -3.35 4.88 3.91
C THR A 567 -3.83 4.24 5.21
N ARG A 568 -2.92 4.04 6.16
CA ARG A 568 -3.27 3.50 7.47
C ARG A 568 -4.25 4.40 8.21
N GLN A 569 -4.06 5.72 8.20
CA GLN A 569 -5.00 6.66 8.83
C GLN A 569 -6.39 6.55 8.20
N ARG A 570 -6.48 6.41 6.88
CA ARG A 570 -7.76 6.18 6.18
C ARG A 570 -8.43 4.89 6.64
N LEU A 571 -7.69 3.78 6.69
CA LEU A 571 -8.24 2.47 7.06
C LEU A 571 -8.74 2.46 8.52
N LEU A 572 -8.00 3.06 9.45
CA LEU A 572 -8.40 3.22 10.84
C LEU A 572 -9.69 4.04 10.97
N HIS A 573 -9.77 5.16 10.27
CA HIS A 573 -10.96 6.02 10.26
C HIS A 573 -12.19 5.27 9.74
N GLN A 574 -12.07 4.57 8.60
CA GLN A 574 -13.15 3.78 8.03
C GLN A 574 -13.59 2.63 8.95
N CYS A 575 -12.64 1.93 9.58
CA CYS A 575 -12.94 0.87 10.55
C CYS A 575 -13.72 1.42 11.75
N GLN A 576 -13.33 2.59 12.27
CA GLN A 576 -14.03 3.22 13.38
C GLN A 576 -15.47 3.61 13.02
N GLN A 577 -15.69 4.20 11.85
CA GLN A 577 -17.03 4.57 11.36
C GLN A 577 -17.92 3.34 11.19
N ILE A 578 -17.42 2.28 10.56
CA ILE A 578 -18.14 1.03 10.36
C ILE A 578 -18.60 0.44 11.70
N ARG A 579 -17.75 0.42 12.71
CA ARG A 579 -18.09 -0.06 14.06
C ARG A 579 -19.16 0.78 14.76
N GLN A 580 -19.18 2.06 14.46
CA GLN A 580 -20.21 2.97 14.98
C GLN A 580 -21.51 2.89 14.18
N GLY A 581 -21.61 2.00 13.20
CA GLY A 581 -22.75 1.88 12.29
C GLY A 581 -22.91 3.09 11.35
N GLN A 582 -21.85 3.87 11.16
CA GLN A 582 -21.83 5.01 10.26
C GLN A 582 -21.32 4.62 8.87
N PRO A 583 -21.79 5.27 7.81
CA PRO A 583 -21.23 5.06 6.49
C PRO A 583 -19.76 5.52 6.49
N ALA A 584 -18.88 4.65 6.01
CA ALA A 584 -17.46 4.97 5.91
C ALA A 584 -17.21 6.04 4.85
N ASP A 585 -16.26 6.96 5.11
CA ASP A 585 -15.87 8.03 4.21
C ASP A 585 -14.34 8.28 4.21
N ASN A 586 -13.90 9.37 3.61
CA ASN A 586 -12.51 9.81 3.59
C ASN A 586 -12.31 11.16 4.33
N GLN A 587 -13.28 11.59 5.15
CA GLN A 587 -13.29 12.89 5.84
C GLN A 587 -12.72 12.75 7.24
N ILE A 588 -11.41 12.79 7.38
CA ILE A 588 -10.76 12.74 8.69
C ILE A 588 -10.80 14.11 9.39
N ASN A 589 -10.98 14.09 10.71
CA ASN A 589 -10.84 15.28 11.53
C ASN A 589 -9.44 15.28 12.19
N PRO A 590 -8.53 16.18 11.81
CA PRO A 590 -7.20 16.21 12.40
C PRO A 590 -7.17 16.52 13.90
N GLN A 591 -8.27 17.01 14.48
CA GLN A 591 -8.36 17.24 15.92
C GLN A 591 -8.51 15.94 16.71
N ASP A 592 -9.02 14.87 16.08
CA ASP A 592 -9.15 13.54 16.69
C ASP A 592 -7.80 12.83 16.79
N PHE A 593 -6.78 13.34 16.09
CA PHE A 593 -5.42 12.81 16.14
C PHE A 593 -4.67 13.34 17.36
N GLY A 594 -3.80 12.52 17.93
CA GLY A 594 -2.77 12.96 18.85
C GLY A 594 -1.83 14.02 18.25
N SER A 595 -1.11 14.74 19.07
CA SER A 595 -0.14 15.76 18.61
C SER A 595 0.92 15.16 17.66
N PHE A 596 1.32 13.92 17.92
CA PHE A 596 2.25 13.13 17.12
C PHE A 596 1.71 12.87 15.70
N GLU A 597 0.51 12.35 15.59
CA GLU A 597 -0.13 12.04 14.30
C GLU A 597 -0.39 13.30 13.47
N ARG A 598 -0.80 14.42 14.12
CA ARG A 598 -0.94 15.72 13.45
C ARG A 598 0.38 16.23 12.87
N LYS A 599 1.49 16.02 13.58
CA LYS A 599 2.82 16.39 13.08
C LYS A 599 3.21 15.55 11.89
N HIS A 600 3.03 14.23 11.96
CA HIS A 600 3.29 13.33 10.84
C HIS A 600 2.40 13.64 9.63
N LEU A 601 1.15 14.05 9.84
CA LEU A 601 0.29 14.48 8.74
C LEU A 601 0.86 15.73 8.04
N LYS A 602 1.38 16.71 8.80
CA LYS A 602 2.05 17.88 8.22
C LYS A 602 3.35 17.50 7.46
N ASP A 603 4.15 16.61 8.03
CA ASP A 603 5.38 16.12 7.39
C ASP A 603 5.06 15.34 6.10
N ALA A 604 4.02 14.51 6.11
CA ALA A 604 3.50 13.83 4.92
C ALA A 604 3.13 14.82 3.81
N PHE A 605 2.43 15.89 4.14
CA PHE A 605 2.06 16.93 3.16
C PHE A 605 3.26 17.69 2.61
N ARG A 606 4.31 17.93 3.42
CA ARG A 606 5.57 18.55 2.94
C ARG A 606 6.29 17.63 1.95
N ILE A 607 6.35 16.32 2.23
CA ILE A 607 6.96 15.34 1.33
C ILE A 607 6.20 15.31 -0.02
N ILE A 608 4.86 15.31 0.02
CA ILE A 608 4.04 15.36 -1.20
C ILE A 608 4.33 16.65 -1.99
N SER A 609 4.31 17.82 -1.32
CA SER A 609 4.58 19.11 -1.97
C SER A 609 5.98 19.14 -2.61
N GLY A 610 6.99 18.66 -1.89
CA GLY A 610 8.36 18.57 -2.40
C GLY A 610 8.48 17.69 -3.64
N LEU A 611 7.77 16.56 -3.66
CA LEU A 611 7.75 15.68 -4.83
C LEU A 611 6.95 16.28 -6.00
N GLN A 612 5.86 17.01 -5.73
CA GLN A 612 5.15 17.77 -6.76
C GLN A 612 6.05 18.84 -7.41
N ASP A 613 6.83 19.56 -6.60
CA ASP A 613 7.75 20.57 -7.12
C ASP A 613 8.89 19.95 -7.92
N ALA A 614 9.43 18.82 -7.47
CA ALA A 614 10.41 18.04 -8.24
C ALA A 614 9.84 17.56 -9.58
N ALA A 615 8.60 17.06 -9.59
CA ALA A 615 7.91 16.65 -10.83
C ALA A 615 7.68 17.84 -11.78
N LYS A 616 7.27 19.01 -11.28
CA LYS A 616 7.15 20.24 -12.08
C LYS A 616 8.48 20.62 -12.74
N LEU A 617 9.57 20.59 -11.97
CA LEU A 617 10.90 20.93 -12.49
C LEU A 617 11.35 19.94 -13.57
N ARG A 618 11.07 18.66 -13.39
CA ARG A 618 11.54 17.60 -14.31
C ARG A 618 10.69 17.49 -15.57
N PHE A 619 9.37 17.58 -15.48
CA PHE A 619 8.48 17.22 -16.58
C PHE A 619 7.76 18.42 -17.22
N VAL A 620 7.69 19.59 -16.53
CA VAL A 620 6.93 20.76 -17.02
C VAL A 620 7.85 21.89 -17.46
N LYS A 621 8.99 22.12 -16.77
CA LYS A 621 9.97 23.12 -17.18
C LYS A 621 10.84 22.55 -18.31
N GLU A 622 10.87 23.24 -19.42
CA GLU A 622 11.96 23.25 -20.39
C GLU A 622 12.92 24.36 -20.04
#